data_682f0a9a1a3d8aff1f405d131637bbab
#
_entry.id   682f0a9a1a3d8aff1f405d131637bbab
#
_cell.length_a   1.000
_cell.length_b   1.000
_cell.length_c   1.000
_cell.angle_alpha   90.00
_cell.angle_beta   90.00
_cell.angle_gamma   90.00
#
_symmetry.space_group_name_H-M   'P 1'
#
loop_
_entity.id
_entity.type
_entity.pdbx_description
1 polymer ?
#
loop_
_entity_poly.entity_id
_entity_poly.type
_entity_poly.pdbx_seq_one_letter_code
_entity_poly.pdbx_strand_id
1 'polypeptide(L)'
;MVTVGKDKNGKPICKPLKPESYFPTYNDAYTALVEFNKNPYDLEPSITVKELYDKWTSEYFKTLKSDDSARATTSAWQYCSAVYDMRVMDVRARHIKGCMEEGVATVRGQEQTPSASMKNKIKTLFNQMLDYAVEYELVDRNYSRTFKLTDDTIKEIQTVKKEHIPFSDDEMALLWKNLGHKYGIEFMIIQCYSGWRPQELGLIELADVDLSNWTFKGGIKTDAGENRVVPIHPRIRDLVSKSYEEADQLGSKYLFNYTDEDRRGKNTKLTYNRYSKIFNRIRDELKLNPDHRPHDGRKHFVTKCKDAKVDEYAIKYMVGHKISDITEKVYTAREFEWLRTEIEKIK
;
A
#
# COMPACT_ATOMS: atom_id res chain seq x y z
N MET A 1 26.76 -34.86 28.57
CA MET A 1 26.88 -35.93 27.53
C MET A 1 25.55 -36.15 26.86
N VAL A 2 25.50 -36.17 25.57
CA VAL A 2 24.27 -36.41 24.75
C VAL A 2 24.41 -37.75 24.07
N THR A 3 23.32 -38.52 24.04
CA THR A 3 23.27 -39.77 23.27
C THR A 3 23.12 -39.44 21.79
N VAL A 4 24.14 -39.74 21.01
CA VAL A 4 24.19 -39.47 19.54
C VAL A 4 23.83 -40.68 18.70
N GLY A 5 23.55 -41.83 19.30
CA GLY A 5 23.18 -43.08 18.62
C GLY A 5 23.25 -44.28 19.53
N LYS A 6 23.09 -45.48 18.97
CA LYS A 6 23.32 -46.75 19.67
C LYS A 6 24.41 -47.54 18.93
N ASP A 7 25.24 -48.24 19.69
CA ASP A 7 26.22 -49.16 19.11
C ASP A 7 25.56 -50.44 18.55
N LYS A 8 26.37 -51.33 17.98
CA LYS A 8 25.91 -52.61 17.40
C LYS A 8 25.20 -53.51 18.40
N ASN A 9 25.40 -53.25 19.71
CA ASN A 9 24.83 -54.02 20.83
C ASN A 9 23.63 -53.27 21.47
N GLY A 10 23.16 -52.17 20.88
CA GLY A 10 22.07 -51.37 21.40
C GLY A 10 22.43 -50.40 22.52
N LYS A 11 23.70 -50.27 22.88
CA LYS A 11 24.19 -49.43 23.96
C LYS A 11 24.27 -47.95 23.49
N PRO A 12 23.79 -46.99 24.28
CA PRO A 12 23.83 -45.59 23.84
C PRO A 12 25.27 -45.10 23.69
N ILE A 13 25.57 -44.51 22.55
CA ILE A 13 26.83 -43.79 22.29
C ILE A 13 26.61 -42.36 22.79
N CYS A 14 27.34 -42.03 23.88
CA CYS A 14 27.28 -40.68 24.44
C CYS A 14 28.52 -39.89 24.03
N LYS A 15 28.32 -38.67 23.51
CA LYS A 15 29.38 -37.69 23.25
C LYS A 15 29.25 -36.52 24.26
N PRO A 16 30.36 -35.89 24.64
CA PRO A 16 30.27 -34.63 25.39
C PRO A 16 29.56 -33.59 24.52
N LEU A 17 28.77 -32.73 25.16
CA LEU A 17 28.04 -31.65 24.48
C LEU A 17 28.97 -30.62 23.82
N LYS A 18 30.22 -30.52 24.34
CA LYS A 18 31.27 -29.73 23.69
C LYS A 18 32.53 -30.60 23.58
N PRO A 19 33.29 -30.47 22.47
CA PRO A 19 34.48 -31.27 22.25
C PRO A 19 35.63 -30.97 23.21
N GLU A 20 35.63 -29.77 23.83
CA GLU A 20 36.71 -29.34 24.74
C GLU A 20 36.32 -29.54 26.21
N SER A 21 37.06 -30.39 26.89
CA SER A 21 36.86 -30.68 28.32
C SER A 21 37.92 -30.01 29.23
N TYR A 22 38.94 -29.40 28.64
CA TYR A 22 40.02 -28.73 29.32
C TYR A 22 40.27 -27.34 28.75
N PHE A 23 40.45 -26.38 29.68
CA PHE A 23 40.68 -24.98 29.32
C PHE A 23 42.02 -24.53 29.92
N PRO A 24 42.79 -23.67 29.21
CA PRO A 24 44.08 -23.18 29.65
C PRO A 24 44.03 -22.38 30.98
N THR A 25 42.94 -21.66 31.19
CA THR A 25 42.74 -20.82 32.38
C THR A 25 41.37 -21.02 33.01
N TYR A 26 41.27 -20.66 34.30
CA TYR A 26 39.98 -20.65 35.01
C TYR A 26 38.94 -19.72 34.32
N ASN A 27 39.38 -18.56 33.85
CA ASN A 27 38.48 -17.62 33.19
C ASN A 27 37.91 -18.18 31.88
N ASP A 28 38.72 -18.91 31.10
CA ASP A 28 38.25 -19.57 29.89
C ASP A 28 37.21 -20.64 30.21
N ALA A 29 37.48 -21.44 31.24
CA ALA A 29 36.53 -22.46 31.73
C ALA A 29 35.23 -21.83 32.24
N TYR A 30 35.32 -20.72 32.97
CA TYR A 30 34.16 -20.00 33.49
C TYR A 30 33.33 -19.38 32.35
N THR A 31 33.97 -18.74 31.36
CA THR A 31 33.32 -18.18 30.20
C THR A 31 32.59 -19.27 29.41
N ALA A 32 33.28 -20.40 29.16
CA ALA A 32 32.67 -21.54 28.47
C ALA A 32 31.50 -22.15 29.25
N LEU A 33 31.56 -22.17 30.59
CA LEU A 33 30.45 -22.61 31.44
C LEU A 33 29.26 -21.67 31.35
N VAL A 34 29.48 -20.35 31.34
CA VAL A 34 28.42 -19.34 31.20
C VAL A 34 27.75 -19.46 29.82
N GLU A 35 28.53 -19.61 28.77
CA GLU A 35 28.01 -19.84 27.42
C GLU A 35 27.25 -21.16 27.33
N PHE A 36 27.79 -22.23 27.89
CA PHE A 36 27.08 -23.51 27.94
C PHE A 36 25.76 -23.42 28.69
N ASN A 37 25.69 -22.70 29.80
CA ASN A 37 24.45 -22.52 30.56
C ASN A 37 23.42 -21.64 29.79
N LYS A 38 23.88 -20.76 28.92
CA LYS A 38 23.00 -20.00 28.02
C LYS A 38 22.45 -20.89 26.89
N ASN A 39 23.22 -21.86 26.42
CA ASN A 39 22.86 -22.76 25.33
C ASN A 39 23.29 -24.21 25.57
N PRO A 40 22.71 -24.88 26.58
CA PRO A 40 23.18 -26.18 27.05
C PRO A 40 23.06 -27.32 26.03
N TYR A 41 22.30 -27.12 24.98
CA TYR A 41 22.04 -28.12 23.94
C TYR A 41 22.79 -27.84 22.63
N ASP A 42 23.69 -26.85 22.62
CA ASP A 42 24.42 -26.39 21.43
C ASP A 42 23.47 -26.09 20.27
N LEU A 43 22.31 -25.53 20.62
CA LEU A 43 21.35 -25.03 19.68
C LEU A 43 21.98 -23.80 19.03
N GLU A 44 22.06 -23.77 17.72
CA GLU A 44 22.47 -22.56 17.00
C GLU A 44 21.67 -21.36 17.54
N PRO A 45 22.30 -20.20 17.79
CA PRO A 45 21.59 -19.04 18.29
C PRO A 45 20.52 -18.65 17.29
N SER A 46 19.29 -19.05 17.57
CA SER A 46 18.15 -18.65 16.74
C SER A 46 17.91 -17.17 16.95
N ILE A 47 17.87 -16.43 15.85
CA ILE A 47 17.55 -15.00 15.88
C ILE A 47 16.17 -14.78 16.50
N THR A 48 16.02 -13.64 17.16
CA THR A 48 14.73 -13.17 17.69
C THR A 48 13.80 -12.71 16.56
N VAL A 49 12.51 -12.63 16.85
CA VAL A 49 11.51 -12.10 15.89
C VAL A 49 11.82 -10.64 15.52
N LYS A 50 12.36 -9.87 16.46
CA LYS A 50 12.79 -8.49 16.20
C LYS A 50 14.00 -8.45 15.25
N GLU A 51 15.01 -9.25 15.47
CA GLU A 51 16.18 -9.33 14.57
C GLU A 51 15.78 -9.83 13.18
N LEU A 52 14.84 -10.78 13.08
CA LEU A 52 14.27 -11.20 11.81
C LEU A 52 13.53 -10.04 11.12
N TYR A 53 12.71 -9.29 11.86
CA TYR A 53 11.99 -8.14 11.33
C TYR A 53 12.96 -7.10 10.77
N ASP A 54 13.99 -6.74 11.52
CA ASP A 54 14.99 -5.74 11.13
C ASP A 54 15.75 -6.20 9.86
N LYS A 55 16.16 -7.47 9.81
CA LYS A 55 16.84 -8.06 8.66
C LYS A 55 15.92 -8.10 7.44
N TRP A 56 14.71 -8.63 7.56
CA TRP A 56 13.74 -8.72 6.47
C TRP A 56 13.35 -7.35 5.93
N THR A 57 13.04 -6.37 6.80
CA THR A 57 12.61 -5.04 6.35
C THR A 57 13.73 -4.28 5.66
N SER A 58 15.00 -4.50 6.04
CA SER A 58 16.15 -3.87 5.38
C SER A 58 16.24 -4.21 3.88
N GLU A 59 15.74 -5.38 3.47
CA GLU A 59 15.67 -5.86 2.09
C GLU A 59 14.31 -5.56 1.48
N TYR A 60 13.24 -5.93 2.17
CA TYR A 60 11.88 -5.80 1.68
C TYR A 60 11.50 -4.36 1.34
N PHE A 61 11.86 -3.37 2.17
CA PHE A 61 11.51 -1.98 1.91
C PHE A 61 12.16 -1.41 0.66
N LYS A 62 13.31 -1.94 0.23
CA LYS A 62 13.95 -1.56 -1.04
C LYS A 62 13.17 -2.01 -2.28
N THR A 63 12.36 -3.05 -2.14
CA THR A 63 11.52 -3.58 -3.24
C THR A 63 10.19 -2.85 -3.39
N LEU A 64 9.83 -2.01 -2.41
CA LEU A 64 8.53 -1.34 -2.39
C LEU A 64 8.53 -0.11 -3.32
N LYS A 65 7.50 -0.01 -4.16
CA LYS A 65 7.25 1.16 -5.02
C LYS A 65 6.68 2.37 -4.24
N SER A 66 6.28 2.21 -2.98
CA SER A 66 5.61 3.24 -2.19
C SER A 66 5.93 3.14 -0.71
N ASP A 67 6.26 4.27 -0.10
CA ASP A 67 6.48 4.43 1.34
C ASP A 67 5.24 4.06 2.18
N ASP A 68 4.04 4.11 1.61
CA ASP A 68 2.81 3.79 2.32
C ASP A 68 2.77 2.30 2.73
N SER A 69 3.34 1.41 1.90
CA SER A 69 3.46 -0.01 2.23
C SER A 69 4.43 -0.24 3.39
N ALA A 70 5.58 0.46 3.39
CA ALA A 70 6.53 0.41 4.49
C ALA A 70 5.90 0.93 5.79
N ARG A 71 5.21 2.09 5.73
CA ARG A 71 4.48 2.65 6.89
C ARG A 71 3.40 1.71 7.41
N ALA A 72 2.66 1.03 6.53
CA ALA A 72 1.64 0.06 6.93
C ALA A 72 2.26 -1.14 7.66
N THR A 73 3.40 -1.64 7.17
CA THR A 73 4.17 -2.72 7.80
C THR A 73 4.71 -2.30 9.17
N THR A 74 5.33 -1.12 9.26
CA THR A 74 5.84 -0.57 10.53
C THR A 74 4.71 -0.34 11.54
N SER A 75 3.55 0.16 11.09
CA SER A 75 2.39 0.34 11.97
C SER A 75 1.83 -0.98 12.49
N ALA A 76 1.83 -2.03 11.67
CA ALA A 76 1.40 -3.35 12.10
C ALA A 76 2.39 -3.98 13.10
N TRP A 77 3.70 -3.74 12.89
CA TRP A 77 4.76 -4.23 13.76
C TRP A 77 4.63 -3.72 15.20
N GLN A 78 4.20 -2.47 15.39
CA GLN A 78 4.02 -1.89 16.73
C GLN A 78 3.09 -2.71 17.64
N TYR A 79 2.15 -3.47 17.08
CA TYR A 79 1.25 -4.35 17.85
C TYR A 79 1.85 -5.71 18.20
N CYS A 80 3.10 -5.97 17.81
CA CYS A 80 3.73 -7.28 17.92
C CYS A 80 4.78 -7.34 19.06
N SER A 81 4.81 -6.35 19.95
CA SER A 81 5.84 -6.23 21.01
C SER A 81 5.96 -7.47 21.90
N ALA A 82 4.86 -8.17 22.13
CA ALA A 82 4.85 -9.40 22.95
C ALA A 82 5.72 -10.54 22.39
N VAL A 83 6.10 -10.47 21.11
CA VAL A 83 6.92 -11.53 20.47
C VAL A 83 8.31 -11.05 20.05
N TYR A 84 8.69 -9.81 20.33
CA TYR A 84 9.96 -9.24 19.86
C TYR A 84 11.18 -10.07 20.27
N ASP A 85 11.24 -10.46 21.53
CA ASP A 85 12.37 -11.18 22.09
C ASP A 85 12.22 -12.71 21.99
N MET A 86 11.13 -13.17 21.38
CA MET A 86 10.91 -14.60 21.14
C MET A 86 11.83 -15.08 20.02
N ARG A 87 12.39 -16.29 20.16
CA ARG A 87 13.14 -16.92 19.07
C ARG A 87 12.20 -17.25 17.91
N VAL A 88 12.64 -16.99 16.68
CA VAL A 88 11.84 -17.22 15.48
C VAL A 88 11.34 -18.66 15.37
N MET A 89 12.19 -19.63 15.74
CA MET A 89 11.85 -21.05 15.73
C MET A 89 10.75 -21.45 16.72
N ASP A 90 10.49 -20.64 17.76
CA ASP A 90 9.45 -20.90 18.76
C ASP A 90 8.11 -20.26 18.40
N VAL A 91 8.06 -19.45 17.33
CA VAL A 91 6.82 -18.80 16.88
C VAL A 91 5.81 -19.84 16.40
N ARG A 92 4.59 -19.73 16.90
CA ARG A 92 3.45 -20.58 16.52
C ARG A 92 2.24 -19.70 16.19
N ALA A 93 1.25 -20.27 15.51
CA ALA A 93 0.02 -19.59 15.15
C ALA A 93 -0.65 -18.84 16.31
N ARG A 94 -0.60 -19.42 17.55
CA ARG A 94 -1.16 -18.79 18.76
C ARG A 94 -0.51 -17.44 19.10
N HIS A 95 0.80 -17.31 18.91
CA HIS A 95 1.54 -16.08 19.21
C HIS A 95 1.17 -14.97 18.22
N ILE A 96 1.03 -15.33 16.94
CA ILE A 96 0.59 -14.39 15.90
C ILE A 96 -0.86 -13.95 16.15
N LYS A 97 -1.75 -14.88 16.51
CA LYS A 97 -3.12 -14.56 16.92
C LYS A 97 -3.16 -13.67 18.16
N GLY A 98 -2.28 -13.90 19.14
CA GLY A 98 -2.12 -13.02 20.32
C GLY A 98 -1.81 -11.57 19.91
N CYS A 99 -0.85 -11.37 18.99
CA CYS A 99 -0.59 -10.03 18.43
C CYS A 99 -1.81 -9.40 17.73
N MET A 100 -2.64 -10.22 17.09
CA MET A 100 -3.83 -9.74 16.38
C MET A 100 -4.98 -9.39 17.33
N GLU A 101 -5.16 -10.14 18.43
CA GLU A 101 -6.30 -9.97 19.34
C GLU A 101 -5.97 -9.10 20.55
N GLU A 102 -4.76 -9.23 21.10
CA GLU A 102 -4.34 -8.64 22.38
C GLU A 102 -3.19 -7.64 22.23
N GLY A 103 -2.63 -7.49 20.99
CA GLY A 103 -1.55 -6.56 20.74
C GLY A 103 -1.96 -5.13 21.11
N VAL A 104 -1.02 -4.36 21.67
CA VAL A 104 -1.24 -2.96 22.03
C VAL A 104 -0.16 -2.10 21.38
N ALA A 105 -0.57 -0.99 20.78
CA ALA A 105 0.33 0.02 20.24
C ALA A 105 -0.08 1.41 20.71
N THR A 106 0.91 2.27 20.96
CA THR A 106 0.66 3.68 21.29
C THR A 106 0.51 4.49 20.02
N VAL A 107 -0.70 4.94 19.72
CA VAL A 107 -1.01 5.78 18.56
C VAL A 107 -1.46 7.15 19.06
N ARG A 108 -0.73 8.21 18.69
CA ARG A 108 -0.99 9.60 19.14
C ARG A 108 -1.11 9.75 20.67
N GLY A 109 -0.28 8.99 21.40
CA GLY A 109 -0.26 9.04 22.87
C GLY A 109 -1.36 8.24 23.58
N GLN A 110 -2.14 7.45 22.83
CA GLN A 110 -3.16 6.58 23.38
C GLN A 110 -2.87 5.12 23.05
N GLU A 111 -3.08 4.25 24.00
CA GLU A 111 -3.01 2.79 23.76
C GLU A 111 -4.24 2.34 22.97
N GLN A 112 -3.99 1.56 21.93
CA GLN A 112 -5.02 1.03 21.04
C GLN A 112 -4.77 -0.44 20.76
N THR A 113 -5.85 -1.21 20.68
CA THR A 113 -5.85 -2.59 20.18
C THR A 113 -6.06 -2.60 18.66
N PRO A 114 -5.65 -3.69 17.95
CA PRO A 114 -5.79 -3.76 16.51
C PRO A 114 -7.25 -3.76 16.03
N SER A 115 -7.60 -2.83 15.16
CA SER A 115 -8.86 -2.93 14.40
C SER A 115 -8.83 -4.14 13.45
N ALA A 116 -9.98 -4.59 12.94
CA ALA A 116 -10.08 -5.69 11.99
C ALA A 116 -9.15 -5.50 10.78
N SER A 117 -9.04 -4.29 10.23
CA SER A 117 -8.09 -3.96 9.16
C SER A 117 -6.63 -4.11 9.61
N MET A 118 -6.31 -3.74 10.86
CA MET A 118 -4.98 -3.89 11.42
C MET A 118 -4.63 -5.36 11.68
N LYS A 119 -5.57 -6.18 12.17
CA LYS A 119 -5.41 -7.64 12.29
C LYS A 119 -4.99 -8.28 10.97
N ASN A 120 -5.62 -7.87 9.87
CA ASN A 120 -5.23 -8.34 8.53
C ASN A 120 -3.81 -7.89 8.14
N LYS A 121 -3.41 -6.66 8.49
CA LYS A 121 -2.04 -6.17 8.23
C LYS A 121 -1.00 -6.92 9.06
N ILE A 122 -1.27 -7.20 10.33
CA ILE A 122 -0.41 -8.00 11.20
C ILE A 122 -0.24 -9.41 10.59
N LYS A 123 -1.34 -10.03 10.18
CA LYS A 123 -1.27 -11.33 9.51
C LYS A 123 -0.44 -11.29 8.23
N THR A 124 -0.61 -10.25 7.40
CA THR A 124 0.16 -10.05 6.17
C THR A 124 1.66 -9.87 6.46
N LEU A 125 1.99 -9.09 7.48
CA LEU A 125 3.37 -8.90 7.94
C LEU A 125 4.01 -10.24 8.30
N PHE A 126 3.37 -11.04 9.18
CA PHE A 126 3.90 -12.36 9.55
C PHE A 126 3.95 -13.33 8.36
N ASN A 127 2.98 -13.28 7.44
CA ASN A 127 3.05 -14.11 6.24
C ASN A 127 4.35 -13.85 5.46
N GLN A 128 4.66 -12.58 5.19
CA GLN A 128 5.83 -12.20 4.41
C GLN A 128 7.15 -12.40 5.16
N MET A 129 7.21 -11.98 6.43
CA MET A 129 8.40 -12.12 7.26
C MET A 129 8.77 -13.59 7.54
N LEU A 130 7.78 -14.44 7.80
CA LEU A 130 8.04 -15.86 8.02
C LEU A 130 8.22 -16.65 6.71
N ASP A 131 7.69 -16.19 5.55
CA ASP A 131 8.08 -16.75 4.25
C ASP A 131 9.58 -16.50 3.98
N TYR A 132 10.07 -15.28 4.26
CA TYR A 132 11.49 -14.97 4.22
C TYR A 132 12.29 -15.87 5.19
N ALA A 133 11.80 -16.10 6.40
CA ALA A 133 12.49 -16.99 7.35
C ALA A 133 12.56 -18.45 6.87
N VAL A 134 11.55 -18.93 6.14
CA VAL A 134 11.58 -20.26 5.49
C VAL A 134 12.55 -20.27 4.32
N GLU A 135 12.57 -19.23 3.48
CA GLU A 135 13.48 -19.10 2.35
C GLU A 135 14.97 -19.13 2.78
N TYR A 136 15.28 -18.52 3.94
CA TYR A 136 16.61 -18.50 4.52
C TYR A 136 16.88 -19.65 5.53
N GLU A 137 16.04 -20.68 5.52
CA GLU A 137 16.18 -21.89 6.35
C GLU A 137 16.26 -21.64 7.86
N LEU A 138 15.75 -20.48 8.33
CA LEU A 138 15.70 -20.12 9.75
C LEU A 138 14.58 -20.85 10.50
N VAL A 139 13.56 -21.29 9.77
CA VAL A 139 12.45 -22.13 10.25
C VAL A 139 11.96 -23.06 9.14
N ASP A 140 11.49 -24.24 9.50
CA ASP A 140 10.99 -25.25 8.55
C ASP A 140 9.60 -24.89 7.99
N ARG A 141 8.84 -24.04 8.69
CA ARG A 141 7.43 -23.79 8.37
C ARG A 141 6.97 -22.40 8.76
N ASN A 142 6.20 -21.77 7.87
CA ASN A 142 5.48 -20.55 8.16
C ASN A 142 4.14 -20.83 8.85
N TYR A 143 4.10 -20.64 10.17
CA TYR A 143 2.89 -20.86 10.98
C TYR A 143 1.79 -19.81 10.73
N SER A 144 2.10 -18.64 10.18
CA SER A 144 1.07 -17.64 9.85
C SER A 144 0.16 -18.09 8.73
N ARG A 145 0.63 -18.98 7.87
CA ARG A 145 -0.16 -19.54 6.76
C ARG A 145 -1.06 -20.72 7.16
N THR A 146 -0.94 -21.21 8.41
CA THR A 146 -1.73 -22.36 8.89
C THR A 146 -3.13 -22.00 9.36
N PHE A 147 -3.49 -20.73 9.42
CA PHE A 147 -4.81 -20.26 9.82
C PHE A 147 -5.30 -19.11 8.92
N LYS A 148 -6.60 -18.87 8.92
CA LYS A 148 -7.25 -17.75 8.24
C LYS A 148 -7.74 -16.74 9.27
N LEU A 149 -8.06 -15.52 8.82
CA LEU A 149 -8.85 -14.58 9.62
C LEU A 149 -10.20 -15.21 9.94
N THR A 150 -10.77 -14.87 11.09
CA THR A 150 -12.11 -15.30 11.45
C THR A 150 -13.15 -14.65 10.53
N ASP A 151 -14.27 -15.33 10.31
CA ASP A 151 -15.35 -14.79 9.49
C ASP A 151 -15.89 -13.46 10.05
N ASP A 152 -15.90 -13.30 11.37
CA ASP A 152 -16.31 -12.05 12.01
C ASP A 152 -15.35 -10.90 11.70
N THR A 153 -14.04 -11.15 11.77
CA THR A 153 -13.02 -10.15 11.35
C THR A 153 -13.19 -9.78 9.87
N ILE A 154 -13.45 -10.76 9.00
CA ILE A 154 -13.68 -10.53 7.57
C ILE A 154 -14.94 -9.68 7.35
N LYS A 155 -16.05 -10.02 8.03
CA LYS A 155 -17.29 -9.25 7.97
C LYS A 155 -17.10 -7.83 8.46
N GLU A 156 -16.39 -7.64 9.58
CA GLU A 156 -16.09 -6.31 10.11
C GLU A 156 -15.28 -5.46 9.11
N ILE A 157 -14.25 -6.04 8.47
CA ILE A 157 -13.50 -5.36 7.40
C ILE A 157 -14.42 -4.93 6.26
N GLN A 158 -15.34 -5.82 5.84
CA GLN A 158 -16.28 -5.54 4.75
C GLN A 158 -17.29 -4.46 5.13
N THR A 159 -17.82 -4.49 6.37
CA THR A 159 -18.79 -3.52 6.87
C THR A 159 -18.19 -2.11 6.99
N VAL A 160 -16.93 -2.01 7.45
CA VAL A 160 -16.22 -0.72 7.55
C VAL A 160 -15.80 -0.19 6.18
N LYS A 161 -15.67 -1.08 5.18
CA LYS A 161 -15.33 -0.69 3.81
C LYS A 161 -16.55 -0.10 3.13
N LYS A 162 -16.78 1.20 3.37
CA LYS A 162 -17.81 1.93 2.63
C LYS A 162 -17.51 1.88 1.12
N GLU A 163 -18.50 1.61 0.30
CA GLU A 163 -18.36 1.62 -1.15
C GLU A 163 -18.12 3.04 -1.68
N HIS A 164 -17.43 3.13 -2.79
CA HIS A 164 -17.32 4.36 -3.56
C HIS A 164 -18.60 4.59 -4.33
N ILE A 165 -19.15 5.80 -4.28
CA ILE A 165 -20.38 6.19 -4.94
C ILE A 165 -20.09 7.23 -6.05
N PRO A 166 -20.75 7.14 -7.22
CA PRO A 166 -20.63 8.19 -8.23
C PRO A 166 -21.36 9.45 -7.77
N PHE A 167 -20.93 10.62 -8.22
CA PHE A 167 -21.73 11.84 -8.08
C PHE A 167 -23.04 11.71 -8.86
N SER A 168 -24.13 12.25 -8.31
CA SER A 168 -25.39 12.40 -9.04
C SER A 168 -25.29 13.50 -10.09
N ASP A 169 -26.24 13.55 -11.03
CA ASP A 169 -26.27 14.59 -12.05
C ASP A 169 -26.50 15.98 -11.42
N ASP A 170 -27.30 16.07 -10.34
CA ASP A 170 -27.52 17.31 -9.58
C ASP A 170 -26.24 17.78 -8.88
N GLU A 171 -25.48 16.87 -8.30
CA GLU A 171 -24.19 17.18 -7.66
C GLU A 171 -23.16 17.66 -8.71
N MET A 172 -23.12 17.01 -9.86
CA MET A 172 -22.25 17.45 -10.97
C MET A 172 -22.67 18.83 -11.48
N ALA A 173 -23.97 19.09 -11.64
CA ALA A 173 -24.49 20.42 -12.03
C ALA A 173 -24.11 21.49 -10.98
N LEU A 174 -24.15 21.13 -9.69
CA LEU A 174 -23.75 22.02 -8.59
C LEU A 174 -22.24 22.32 -8.63
N LEU A 175 -21.39 21.31 -8.90
CA LEU A 175 -19.94 21.50 -9.07
C LEU A 175 -19.67 22.45 -10.26
N TRP A 176 -20.27 22.22 -11.43
CA TRP A 176 -20.12 23.08 -12.60
C TRP A 176 -20.59 24.52 -12.34
N LYS A 177 -21.71 24.70 -11.67
CA LYS A 177 -22.25 26.03 -11.29
C LYS A 177 -21.29 26.82 -10.40
N ASN A 178 -20.56 26.15 -9.52
CA ASN A 178 -19.64 26.78 -8.57
C ASN A 178 -18.18 26.82 -9.07
N LEU A 179 -17.93 26.38 -10.30
CA LEU A 179 -16.61 26.45 -10.92
C LEU A 179 -16.17 27.91 -11.02
N GLY A 180 -14.93 28.19 -10.63
CA GLY A 180 -14.37 29.55 -10.56
C GLY A 180 -14.79 30.37 -9.33
N HIS A 181 -15.80 29.94 -8.57
CA HIS A 181 -16.21 30.60 -7.33
C HIS A 181 -15.57 29.95 -6.07
N LYS A 182 -15.19 28.70 -6.17
CA LYS A 182 -14.55 27.95 -5.08
C LYS A 182 -13.33 27.22 -5.61
N TYR A 183 -12.18 27.50 -5.04
CA TYR A 183 -10.92 26.88 -5.38
C TYR A 183 -10.95 25.36 -5.17
N GLY A 184 -10.51 24.62 -6.17
CA GLY A 184 -10.30 23.17 -6.15
C GLY A 184 -11.47 22.36 -6.72
N ILE A 185 -12.60 22.98 -7.09
CA ILE A 185 -13.70 22.33 -7.80
C ILE A 185 -13.21 21.78 -9.15
N GLU A 186 -12.32 22.51 -9.82
CA GLU A 186 -11.68 22.11 -11.06
C GLU A 186 -11.01 20.75 -10.95
N PHE A 187 -10.32 20.46 -9.85
CA PHE A 187 -9.66 19.17 -9.64
C PHE A 187 -10.66 18.01 -9.52
N MET A 188 -11.81 18.26 -8.86
CA MET A 188 -12.88 17.26 -8.75
C MET A 188 -13.51 16.98 -10.10
N ILE A 189 -13.81 18.03 -10.88
CA ILE A 189 -14.38 17.91 -12.23
C ILE A 189 -13.39 17.17 -13.15
N ILE A 190 -12.11 17.59 -13.16
CA ILE A 190 -11.10 16.93 -13.99
C ILE A 190 -10.98 15.44 -13.64
N GLN A 191 -11.04 15.08 -12.36
CA GLN A 191 -11.04 13.69 -11.95
C GLN A 191 -12.27 12.92 -12.46
N CYS A 192 -13.45 13.55 -12.43
CA CYS A 192 -14.70 12.95 -12.91
C CYS A 192 -14.72 12.70 -14.43
N TYR A 193 -13.91 13.41 -15.21
CA TYR A 193 -13.82 13.25 -16.65
C TYR A 193 -12.53 12.61 -17.16
N SER A 194 -11.63 12.21 -16.26
CA SER A 194 -10.35 11.56 -16.62
C SER A 194 -10.09 10.24 -15.91
N GLY A 195 -10.78 9.99 -14.80
CA GLY A 195 -10.65 8.77 -14.03
C GLY A 195 -9.31 8.58 -13.30
N TRP A 196 -8.48 9.62 -13.16
CA TRP A 196 -7.23 9.56 -12.40
C TRP A 196 -7.49 9.23 -10.93
N ARG A 197 -6.57 8.46 -10.30
CA ARG A 197 -6.59 8.36 -8.84
C ARG A 197 -6.19 9.71 -8.23
N PRO A 198 -6.75 10.10 -7.07
CA PRO A 198 -6.42 11.39 -6.45
C PRO A 198 -4.92 11.66 -6.29
N GLN A 199 -4.15 10.65 -5.93
CA GLN A 199 -2.70 10.76 -5.81
C GLN A 199 -2.01 10.91 -7.17
N GLU A 200 -2.46 10.18 -8.20
CA GLU A 200 -1.90 10.23 -9.54
C GLU A 200 -2.18 11.58 -10.21
N LEU A 201 -3.37 12.15 -9.99
CA LEU A 201 -3.74 13.47 -10.50
C LEU A 201 -2.72 14.53 -10.09
N GLY A 202 -2.34 14.57 -8.83
CA GLY A 202 -1.33 15.52 -8.33
C GLY A 202 0.12 15.21 -8.73
N LEU A 203 0.36 14.14 -9.47
CA LEU A 203 1.67 13.73 -9.95
C LEU A 203 1.86 13.90 -11.46
N ILE A 204 0.84 14.35 -12.18
CA ILE A 204 0.96 14.66 -13.60
C ILE A 204 1.94 15.82 -13.76
N GLU A 205 3.01 15.59 -14.51
CA GLU A 205 4.02 16.63 -14.79
C GLU A 205 3.60 17.47 -16.01
N LEU A 206 4.02 18.75 -16.08
CA LEU A 206 3.76 19.58 -17.23
C LEU A 206 4.29 18.96 -18.53
N ALA A 207 5.47 18.37 -18.47
CA ALA A 207 6.10 17.71 -19.61
C ALA A 207 5.30 16.50 -20.14
N ASP A 208 4.40 15.96 -19.34
CA ASP A 208 3.54 14.81 -19.67
C ASP A 208 2.14 15.24 -20.15
N VAL A 209 1.93 16.54 -20.40
CA VAL A 209 0.67 17.07 -20.93
C VAL A 209 0.90 17.57 -22.36
N ASP A 210 0.17 16.98 -23.31
CA ASP A 210 0.17 17.42 -24.70
C ASP A 210 -1.18 18.10 -25.02
N LEU A 211 -1.16 19.44 -25.04
CA LEU A 211 -2.33 20.24 -25.36
C LEU A 211 -2.68 20.21 -26.86
N SER A 212 -1.71 19.86 -27.72
CA SER A 212 -1.97 19.74 -29.16
C SER A 212 -2.76 18.48 -29.48
N ASN A 213 -2.41 17.39 -28.81
CA ASN A 213 -3.09 16.10 -28.95
C ASN A 213 -4.11 15.83 -27.83
N TRP A 214 -4.28 16.73 -26.90
CA TRP A 214 -5.20 16.62 -25.77
C TRP A 214 -5.00 15.33 -24.99
N THR A 215 -3.81 15.14 -24.42
CA THR A 215 -3.47 13.94 -23.65
C THR A 215 -2.80 14.28 -22.33
N PHE A 216 -3.04 13.39 -21.35
CA PHE A 216 -2.22 13.29 -20.15
C PHE A 216 -1.41 12.00 -20.19
N LYS A 217 -0.19 12.04 -19.67
CA LYS A 217 0.59 10.84 -19.36
C LYS A 217 0.86 10.78 -17.87
N GLY A 218 0.84 9.57 -17.27
CA GLY A 218 1.12 9.41 -15.85
C GLY A 218 0.73 8.06 -15.28
N GLY A 219 0.62 8.00 -13.94
CA GLY A 219 0.28 6.79 -13.19
C GLY A 219 1.49 6.16 -12.52
N ILE A 220 1.30 5.65 -11.28
CA ILE A 220 2.43 5.18 -10.45
C ILE A 220 2.13 3.88 -9.68
N LYS A 221 0.87 3.47 -9.57
CA LYS A 221 0.50 2.48 -8.54
C LYS A 221 0.59 1.03 -9.01
N THR A 222 0.45 0.76 -10.29
CA THR A 222 0.42 -0.60 -10.86
C THR A 222 1.16 -0.61 -12.19
N ASP A 223 1.77 -1.73 -12.56
CA ASP A 223 2.47 -1.84 -13.84
C ASP A 223 1.56 -1.53 -15.04
N ALA A 224 0.27 -1.91 -14.96
CA ALA A 224 -0.72 -1.57 -15.98
C ALA A 224 -1.16 -0.09 -15.96
N GLY A 225 -0.90 0.63 -14.90
CA GLY A 225 -1.27 2.04 -14.75
C GLY A 225 -0.10 3.00 -14.89
N GLU A 226 1.12 2.51 -14.88
CA GLU A 226 2.33 3.31 -14.98
C GLU A 226 2.51 3.84 -16.42
N ASN A 227 2.82 5.13 -16.53
CA ASN A 227 3.03 5.82 -17.81
C ASN A 227 1.87 5.68 -18.84
N ARG A 228 0.64 5.45 -18.35
CA ARG A 228 -0.51 5.39 -19.25
C ARG A 228 -0.84 6.75 -19.83
N VAL A 229 -1.26 6.74 -21.08
CA VAL A 229 -1.75 7.93 -21.78
C VAL A 229 -3.28 7.94 -21.74
N VAL A 230 -3.86 9.02 -21.24
CA VAL A 230 -5.31 9.21 -21.13
C VAL A 230 -5.72 10.42 -21.95
N PRO A 231 -6.71 10.31 -22.86
CA PRO A 231 -7.23 11.47 -23.59
C PRO A 231 -7.88 12.48 -22.64
N ILE A 232 -7.72 13.78 -22.94
CA ILE A 232 -8.40 14.85 -22.24
C ILE A 232 -9.79 15.03 -22.84
N HIS A 233 -10.81 14.70 -22.06
CA HIS A 233 -12.20 14.85 -22.49
C HIS A 233 -12.52 16.29 -22.87
N PRO A 234 -13.27 16.57 -23.98
CA PRO A 234 -13.53 17.93 -24.45
C PRO A 234 -14.07 18.89 -23.40
N ARG A 235 -14.94 18.44 -22.50
CA ARG A 235 -15.53 19.27 -21.43
C ARG A 235 -14.53 19.83 -20.41
N ILE A 236 -13.34 19.25 -20.30
CA ILE A 236 -12.33 19.69 -19.32
C ILE A 236 -11.09 20.30 -19.97
N ARG A 237 -11.06 20.46 -21.32
CA ARG A 237 -9.89 21.03 -22.02
C ARG A 237 -9.53 22.41 -21.52
N ASP A 238 -10.52 23.31 -21.35
CA ASP A 238 -10.29 24.67 -20.85
C ASP A 238 -9.74 24.67 -19.41
N LEU A 239 -10.22 23.75 -18.58
CA LEU A 239 -9.74 23.61 -17.18
C LEU A 239 -8.28 23.14 -17.15
N VAL A 240 -7.94 22.21 -18.03
CA VAL A 240 -6.57 21.69 -18.15
C VAL A 240 -5.63 22.75 -18.72
N SER A 241 -6.03 23.48 -19.78
CA SER A 241 -5.26 24.58 -20.36
C SER A 241 -4.97 25.65 -19.32
N LYS A 242 -5.98 26.06 -18.57
CA LYS A 242 -5.82 27.03 -17.48
C LYS A 242 -4.85 26.53 -16.41
N SER A 243 -4.98 25.26 -15.99
CA SER A 243 -4.06 24.67 -15.00
C SER A 243 -2.63 24.59 -15.54
N TYR A 244 -2.46 24.35 -16.84
CA TYR A 244 -1.17 24.34 -17.50
C TYR A 244 -0.50 25.73 -17.49
N GLU A 245 -1.25 26.75 -17.87
CA GLU A 245 -0.77 28.15 -17.87
C GLU A 245 -0.39 28.61 -16.45
N GLU A 246 -1.22 28.31 -15.44
CA GLU A 246 -0.95 28.62 -14.05
C GLU A 246 0.31 27.91 -13.54
N ALA A 247 0.50 26.64 -13.90
CA ALA A 247 1.67 25.87 -13.51
C ALA A 247 2.95 26.36 -14.16
N ASP A 248 2.89 26.75 -15.44
CA ASP A 248 4.01 27.34 -16.18
C ASP A 248 4.42 28.68 -15.55
N GLN A 249 3.45 29.56 -15.27
CA GLN A 249 3.69 30.84 -14.59
C GLN A 249 4.31 30.68 -13.19
N LEU A 250 3.98 29.58 -12.47
CA LEU A 250 4.53 29.25 -11.17
C LEU A 250 5.93 28.60 -11.27
N GLY A 251 6.39 28.26 -12.48
CA GLY A 251 7.60 27.45 -12.69
C GLY A 251 7.48 26.06 -12.03
N SER A 252 6.28 25.52 -11.96
CA SER A 252 6.03 24.23 -11.33
C SER A 252 6.34 23.07 -12.27
N LYS A 253 6.92 22.01 -11.72
CA LYS A 253 7.08 20.76 -12.45
C LYS A 253 5.75 20.03 -12.69
N TYR A 254 4.74 20.27 -11.84
CA TYR A 254 3.45 19.54 -11.82
C TYR A 254 2.32 20.39 -12.37
N LEU A 255 1.40 19.75 -13.12
CA LEU A 255 0.24 20.39 -13.72
C LEU A 255 -0.69 21.01 -12.65
N PHE A 256 -1.00 20.27 -11.60
CA PHE A 256 -1.94 20.72 -10.58
C PHE A 256 -1.20 21.18 -9.31
N ASN A 257 -1.46 22.41 -8.95
CA ASN A 257 -0.79 23.09 -7.86
C ASN A 257 -1.80 23.55 -6.81
N TYR A 258 -1.38 23.52 -5.55
CA TYR A 258 -2.10 24.10 -4.45
C TYR A 258 -1.58 25.52 -4.20
N THR A 259 -2.42 26.50 -4.48
CA THR A 259 -2.12 27.91 -4.27
C THR A 259 -2.89 28.38 -3.03
N ASP A 260 -2.32 28.20 -1.84
CA ASP A 260 -2.81 28.83 -0.62
C ASP A 260 -2.10 30.18 -0.45
N GLU A 261 -2.84 31.27 -0.28
CA GLU A 261 -2.29 32.63 -0.18
C GLU A 261 -1.28 32.78 0.96
N ASP A 262 -1.40 31.97 2.02
CA ASP A 262 -0.52 31.98 3.19
C ASP A 262 0.78 31.17 3.00
N ARG A 263 0.94 30.43 1.91
CA ARG A 263 2.11 29.58 1.66
C ARG A 263 2.75 29.86 0.31
N ARG A 264 3.25 31.06 0.11
CA ARG A 264 4.14 31.45 -0.99
C ARG A 264 5.50 30.80 -0.85
N GLY A 265 5.57 29.49 -0.93
CA GLY A 265 6.84 28.75 -0.77
C GLY A 265 6.87 27.45 -1.55
N LYS A 266 7.88 27.32 -2.30
CA LYS A 266 8.62 26.19 -2.93
C LYS A 266 7.97 24.81 -3.16
N ASN A 267 6.82 24.44 -2.59
CA ASN A 267 6.15 23.16 -2.85
C ASN A 267 4.66 23.36 -3.04
N THR A 268 4.27 23.69 -4.24
CA THR A 268 2.87 23.92 -4.65
C THR A 268 2.14 22.64 -5.07
N LYS A 269 2.85 21.53 -5.26
CA LYS A 269 2.32 20.23 -5.69
C LYS A 269 1.03 19.85 -4.97
N LEU A 270 -0.01 19.46 -5.72
CA LEU A 270 -1.25 18.93 -5.19
C LEU A 270 -1.06 17.50 -4.65
N THR A 271 -0.66 17.38 -3.37
CA THR A 271 -0.53 16.07 -2.72
C THR A 271 -1.90 15.46 -2.44
N TYR A 272 -1.98 14.14 -2.26
CA TYR A 272 -3.21 13.46 -1.86
C TYR A 272 -3.87 14.10 -0.61
N ASN A 273 -3.08 14.44 0.39
CA ASN A 273 -3.60 15.07 1.63
C ASN A 273 -4.20 16.46 1.36
N ARG A 274 -3.57 17.25 0.48
CA ARG A 274 -4.10 18.56 0.07
C ARG A 274 -5.39 18.39 -0.72
N TYR A 275 -5.39 17.51 -1.71
CA TYR A 275 -6.60 17.19 -2.47
C TYR A 275 -7.75 16.71 -1.56
N SER A 276 -7.46 15.80 -0.62
CA SER A 276 -8.47 15.30 0.33
C SER A 276 -9.06 16.39 1.20
N LYS A 277 -8.24 17.36 1.67
CA LYS A 277 -8.73 18.51 2.43
C LYS A 277 -9.63 19.43 1.59
N ILE A 278 -9.22 19.71 0.35
CA ILE A 278 -10.02 20.50 -0.60
C ILE A 278 -11.34 19.80 -0.88
N PHE A 279 -11.29 18.52 -1.22
CA PHE A 279 -12.47 17.70 -1.50
C PHE A 279 -13.48 17.73 -0.34
N ASN A 280 -13.03 17.44 0.89
CA ASN A 280 -13.89 17.43 2.06
C ASN A 280 -14.51 18.82 2.32
N ARG A 281 -13.73 19.89 2.19
CA ARG A 281 -14.24 21.26 2.31
C ARG A 281 -15.34 21.55 1.29
N ILE A 282 -15.11 21.23 0.00
CA ILE A 282 -16.10 21.46 -1.06
C ILE A 282 -17.36 20.62 -0.82
N ARG A 283 -17.19 19.35 -0.48
CA ARG A 283 -18.29 18.45 -0.13
C ARG A 283 -19.19 19.06 0.94
N ASP A 284 -18.59 19.52 2.03
CA ASP A 284 -19.31 20.04 3.20
C ASP A 284 -19.95 21.41 2.89
N GLU A 285 -19.24 22.32 2.21
CA GLU A 285 -19.74 23.64 1.82
C GLU A 285 -20.88 23.59 0.79
N LEU A 286 -20.80 22.68 -0.17
CA LEU A 286 -21.85 22.50 -1.18
C LEU A 286 -22.93 21.52 -0.74
N LYS A 287 -22.82 20.96 0.46
CA LYS A 287 -23.74 19.96 1.03
C LYS A 287 -23.95 18.76 0.10
N LEU A 288 -22.87 18.31 -0.55
CA LEU A 288 -22.89 17.08 -1.32
C LEU A 288 -23.08 15.89 -0.36
N ASN A 289 -23.37 14.72 -0.91
CA ASN A 289 -23.52 13.52 -0.09
C ASN A 289 -22.32 13.35 0.86
N PRO A 290 -22.55 13.31 2.19
CA PRO A 290 -21.48 13.22 3.19
C PRO A 290 -20.63 11.94 3.11
N ASP A 291 -21.12 10.91 2.43
CA ASP A 291 -20.39 9.67 2.20
C ASP A 291 -19.37 9.76 1.06
N HIS A 292 -19.38 10.85 0.28
CA HIS A 292 -18.41 11.07 -0.77
C HIS A 292 -16.98 11.19 -0.25
N ARG A 293 -16.06 10.62 -1.02
CA ARG A 293 -14.62 10.55 -0.75
C ARG A 293 -13.78 10.91 -1.97
N PRO A 294 -12.50 11.25 -1.79
CA PRO A 294 -11.61 11.67 -2.88
C PRO A 294 -11.52 10.71 -4.07
N HIS A 295 -11.78 9.41 -3.88
CA HIS A 295 -11.78 8.42 -4.96
C HIS A 295 -13.09 8.39 -5.79
N ASP A 296 -14.13 9.09 -5.37
CA ASP A 296 -15.46 8.98 -5.98
C ASP A 296 -15.54 9.66 -7.36
N GLY A 297 -14.69 10.66 -7.64
CA GLY A 297 -14.55 11.19 -8.98
C GLY A 297 -14.14 10.14 -10.02
N ARG A 298 -13.22 9.25 -9.63
CA ARG A 298 -12.85 8.11 -10.48
C ARG A 298 -13.98 7.07 -10.60
N LYS A 299 -14.74 6.83 -9.51
CA LYS A 299 -15.93 5.97 -9.57
C LYS A 299 -16.97 6.55 -10.50
N HIS A 300 -17.21 7.87 -10.43
CA HIS A 300 -18.09 8.59 -11.33
C HIS A 300 -17.68 8.42 -12.79
N PHE A 301 -16.40 8.65 -13.13
CA PHE A 301 -15.86 8.43 -14.47
C PHE A 301 -16.18 7.03 -15.00
N VAL A 302 -15.85 6.00 -14.24
CA VAL A 302 -16.10 4.60 -14.65
C VAL A 302 -17.59 4.33 -14.83
N THR A 303 -18.45 4.90 -13.98
CA THR A 303 -19.90 4.75 -14.08
C THR A 303 -20.42 5.42 -15.35
N LYS A 304 -20.03 6.67 -15.61
CA LYS A 304 -20.44 7.39 -16.83
C LYS A 304 -19.91 6.74 -18.11
N CYS A 305 -18.69 6.18 -18.09
CA CYS A 305 -18.19 5.37 -19.20
C CYS A 305 -19.11 4.18 -19.49
N LYS A 306 -19.54 3.45 -18.45
CA LYS A 306 -20.45 2.30 -18.62
C LYS A 306 -21.83 2.73 -19.13
N ASP A 307 -22.39 3.80 -18.59
CA ASP A 307 -23.66 4.36 -19.01
C ASP A 307 -23.63 4.77 -20.49
N ALA A 308 -22.49 5.35 -20.92
CA ALA A 308 -22.24 5.75 -22.31
C ALA A 308 -21.80 4.59 -23.23
N LYS A 309 -21.77 3.35 -22.72
CA LYS A 309 -21.34 2.14 -23.46
C LYS A 309 -19.94 2.27 -24.05
N VAL A 310 -19.04 2.90 -23.31
CA VAL A 310 -17.60 2.91 -23.61
C VAL A 310 -17.07 1.48 -23.53
N ASP A 311 -16.20 1.10 -24.48
CA ASP A 311 -15.58 -0.22 -24.49
C ASP A 311 -14.88 -0.53 -23.16
N GLU A 312 -15.06 -1.75 -22.65
CA GLU A 312 -14.54 -2.13 -21.31
C GLU A 312 -13.02 -2.09 -21.25
N TYR A 313 -12.34 -2.42 -22.35
CA TYR A 313 -10.88 -2.35 -22.40
C TYR A 313 -10.40 -0.90 -22.46
N ALA A 314 -11.13 -0.01 -23.17
CA ALA A 314 -10.84 1.42 -23.14
C ALA A 314 -10.93 1.98 -21.72
N ILE A 315 -11.96 1.59 -20.96
CA ILE A 315 -12.07 1.95 -19.54
C ILE A 315 -10.85 1.42 -18.77
N LYS A 316 -10.49 0.15 -18.93
CA LYS A 316 -9.34 -0.46 -18.23
C LYS A 316 -8.01 0.25 -18.56
N TYR A 317 -7.78 0.60 -19.83
CA TYR A 317 -6.60 1.37 -20.25
C TYR A 317 -6.58 2.76 -19.60
N MET A 318 -7.67 3.54 -19.73
CA MET A 318 -7.73 4.89 -19.17
C MET A 318 -7.57 4.92 -17.66
N VAL A 319 -8.17 3.96 -16.93
CA VAL A 319 -8.05 3.92 -15.47
C VAL A 319 -6.83 3.14 -14.97
N GLY A 320 -6.08 2.45 -15.81
CA GLY A 320 -4.90 1.66 -15.42
C GLY A 320 -5.28 0.47 -14.55
N HIS A 321 -6.27 -0.31 -14.99
CA HIS A 321 -6.59 -1.61 -14.43
C HIS A 321 -5.84 -2.71 -15.16
N LYS A 322 -5.46 -3.76 -14.42
CA LYS A 322 -4.82 -4.94 -15.02
C LYS A 322 -5.79 -5.61 -16.00
N ILE A 323 -5.32 -5.84 -17.22
CA ILE A 323 -6.02 -6.64 -18.22
C ILE A 323 -5.50 -8.06 -18.09
N SER A 324 -6.39 -8.97 -17.70
CA SER A 324 -6.09 -10.41 -17.55
C SER A 324 -6.29 -11.20 -18.84
N ASP A 325 -7.03 -10.64 -19.80
CA ASP A 325 -7.26 -11.24 -21.11
C ASP A 325 -5.95 -11.19 -21.93
N ILE A 326 -5.45 -12.39 -22.29
CA ILE A 326 -4.21 -12.53 -23.06
C ILE A 326 -4.38 -12.00 -24.48
N THR A 327 -5.55 -12.20 -25.08
CA THR A 327 -5.84 -11.75 -26.45
C THR A 327 -5.76 -10.23 -26.54
N GLU A 328 -6.43 -9.52 -25.64
CA GLU A 328 -6.38 -8.06 -25.59
C GLU A 328 -4.98 -7.55 -25.24
N LYS A 329 -4.31 -8.17 -24.27
CA LYS A 329 -3.00 -7.69 -23.78
C LYS A 329 -1.86 -7.90 -24.78
N VAL A 330 -1.85 -9.03 -25.51
CA VAL A 330 -0.70 -9.49 -26.28
C VAL A 330 -0.94 -9.37 -27.80
N TYR A 331 -2.15 -9.64 -28.24
CA TYR A 331 -2.46 -9.76 -29.68
C TYR A 331 -3.26 -8.59 -30.23
N THR A 332 -3.74 -7.68 -29.38
CA THR A 332 -4.53 -6.54 -29.85
C THR A 332 -3.70 -5.25 -29.75
N ALA A 333 -3.37 -4.66 -30.89
CA ALA A 333 -2.80 -3.31 -30.97
C ALA A 333 -3.95 -2.29 -31.00
N ARG A 334 -4.03 -1.41 -30.01
CA ARG A 334 -5.02 -0.34 -29.95
C ARG A 334 -4.34 0.98 -30.24
N GLU A 335 -4.88 1.72 -31.21
CA GLU A 335 -4.44 3.07 -31.51
C GLU A 335 -4.99 4.06 -30.48
N PHE A 336 -4.25 5.13 -30.23
CA PHE A 336 -4.66 6.18 -29.28
C PHE A 336 -5.98 6.85 -29.69
N GLU A 337 -6.23 7.02 -30.99
CA GLU A 337 -7.49 7.60 -31.53
C GLU A 337 -8.73 6.80 -31.12
N TRP A 338 -8.58 5.50 -30.95
CA TRP A 338 -9.68 4.70 -30.41
C TRP A 338 -10.02 5.12 -28.97
N LEU A 339 -9.03 5.34 -28.08
CA LEU A 339 -9.30 5.83 -26.70
C LEU A 339 -9.97 7.21 -26.73
N ARG A 340 -9.60 8.09 -27.67
CA ARG A 340 -10.21 9.39 -27.84
C ARG A 340 -11.68 9.26 -28.23
N THR A 341 -11.97 8.44 -29.22
CA THR A 341 -13.34 8.16 -29.66
C THR A 341 -14.19 7.58 -28.51
N GLU A 342 -13.59 6.72 -27.72
CA GLU A 342 -14.28 6.08 -26.61
C GLU A 342 -14.57 7.06 -25.46
N ILE A 343 -13.64 7.93 -25.06
CA ILE A 343 -13.89 8.90 -23.98
C ILE A 343 -14.93 9.97 -24.37
N GLU A 344 -14.99 10.35 -25.63
CA GLU A 344 -15.94 11.36 -26.16
C GLU A 344 -17.40 10.89 -26.17
N LYS A 345 -17.67 9.60 -25.94
CA LYS A 345 -19.04 9.09 -25.74
C LYS A 345 -19.66 9.60 -24.42
N ILE A 346 -18.85 10.01 -23.44
CA ILE A 346 -19.32 10.58 -22.17
C ILE A 346 -19.88 11.99 -22.46
N LYS A 347 -21.11 12.26 -21.98
CA LYS A 347 -21.78 13.56 -22.17
C LYS A 347 -21.56 14.51 -21.01
#